data_2489697cdbd35ddc7e8cf805a0efa391
#
_entry.id   2489697cdbd35ddc7e8cf805a0efa391
#
_cell.length_a   1.000
_cell.length_b   1.000
_cell.length_c   1.000
_cell.angle_alpha   90.00
_cell.angle_beta   90.00
_cell.angle_gamma   90.00
#
_symmetry.space_group_name_H-M   'P 1'
#
loop_
_entity.id
_entity.type
_entity.pdbx_description
1 polymer ?
#
loop_
_entity_poly.entity_id
_entity_poly.type
_entity_poly.pdbx_seq_one_letter_code
_entity_poly.pdbx_strand_id
1 'polypeptide(L)'
;KKKYGKAYPRLTEIVEFESIESTKVVSNNAKLYANKAEGFVGTNLKKEDNAEFICDCSDLSEIIVIHNDGKYVVTKVSEKAFFGKDILYVGIFNRNDSRTIYNVIYREGKTSLSYAKRFAVTGITRDKEYDITQGTAGSKILWFTVNHNGEAETVKIYLRPRPKLKKLLDEYDFSTLGIKGRASRGNLVSKNPIQKITLKSKGISTIGGKDIWFDEDIQRLNEDGRGLHLGQFNTGDHILAIFKDGTYYTTSFDMSNRYQGDLLKIEKLDTNKVYTALYYDKAVAAFYVKRFSFDVSDNMPVSFISDAKGSYLVELSDDKHPQIEVIFGGKNENRDPELIDAEEFIAKKGLQAKGKKTSQYDVKKVHFVEPLHKPEDDILPEE
;
A
#
# COMPACT_ATOMS: atom_id res chain seq x y z
N LYS A 1 1.16 25.15 -43.26
CA LYS A 1 0.70 23.79 -42.79
C LYS A 1 0.20 22.93 -43.96
N LYS A 2 -0.69 23.41 -44.85
CA LYS A 2 -1.21 22.59 -45.98
C LYS A 2 -0.18 22.13 -47.01
N LYS A 3 0.89 22.89 -47.25
CA LYS A 3 1.87 22.61 -48.35
C LYS A 3 3.03 21.72 -47.89
N TYR A 4 3.46 21.75 -46.66
CA TYR A 4 4.67 21.06 -46.17
C TYR A 4 4.45 20.14 -44.95
N GLY A 5 3.25 20.09 -44.40
CA GLY A 5 2.98 19.36 -43.14
C GLY A 5 3.11 17.84 -43.25
N LYS A 6 3.07 17.26 -44.48
CA LYS A 6 3.32 15.82 -44.71
C LYS A 6 4.81 15.50 -44.87
N ALA A 7 5.57 16.45 -45.46
CA ALA A 7 7.02 16.26 -45.69
C ALA A 7 7.85 16.58 -44.43
N TYR A 8 7.32 17.45 -43.57
CA TYR A 8 7.98 17.86 -42.30
C TYR A 8 6.99 17.72 -41.16
N PRO A 9 6.78 16.51 -40.62
CA PRO A 9 5.91 16.31 -39.48
C PRO A 9 6.46 17.07 -38.27
N ARG A 10 5.56 17.57 -37.43
CA ARG A 10 5.92 18.27 -36.20
C ARG A 10 6.56 17.27 -35.25
N LEU A 11 7.78 17.53 -34.81
CA LEU A 11 8.52 16.72 -33.84
C LEU A 11 8.19 17.12 -32.38
N THR A 12 7.48 18.25 -32.18
CA THR A 12 7.09 18.74 -30.87
C THR A 12 5.58 18.74 -30.74
N GLU A 13 5.07 18.15 -29.69
CA GLU A 13 3.68 18.24 -29.29
C GLU A 13 3.51 19.43 -28.33
N ILE A 14 2.49 20.26 -28.58
CA ILE A 14 2.15 21.34 -27.66
C ILE A 14 1.11 20.74 -26.72
N VAL A 15 1.52 20.39 -25.53
CA VAL A 15 0.66 19.95 -24.42
C VAL A 15 0.36 21.18 -23.57
N GLU A 16 -0.87 21.30 -23.10
CA GLU A 16 -1.19 22.26 -22.03
C GLU A 16 -0.44 21.86 -20.78
N PHE A 17 0.04 22.83 -19.99
CA PHE A 17 0.57 22.53 -18.67
C PHE A 17 -0.53 21.86 -17.87
N GLU A 18 -0.26 20.67 -17.35
CA GLU A 18 -1.15 20.04 -16.40
C GLU A 18 -1.37 21.01 -15.23
N SER A 19 -2.60 21.26 -14.90
CA SER A 19 -2.94 22.07 -13.72
C SER A 19 -2.50 21.27 -12.49
N ILE A 20 -1.34 21.64 -11.94
CA ILE A 20 -0.85 21.06 -10.69
C ILE A 20 -1.82 21.51 -9.60
N GLU A 21 -2.62 20.60 -9.08
CA GLU A 21 -3.38 20.87 -7.87
C GLU A 21 -2.40 21.18 -6.74
N SER A 22 -2.37 22.42 -6.29
CA SER A 22 -1.43 22.88 -5.25
C SER A 22 -1.48 22.02 -3.97
N THR A 23 -2.62 21.41 -3.69
CA THR A 23 -2.81 20.48 -2.57
C THR A 23 -2.01 19.18 -2.70
N LYS A 24 -1.65 18.75 -3.91
CA LYS A 24 -0.83 17.53 -4.12
C LYS A 24 0.68 17.77 -4.00
N VAL A 25 1.11 19.02 -4.10
CA VAL A 25 2.55 19.41 -4.08
C VAL A 25 2.99 19.90 -2.71
N VAL A 26 2.06 20.28 -1.85
CA VAL A 26 2.40 20.82 -0.51
C VAL A 26 2.90 19.69 0.39
N SER A 27 4.12 19.84 0.89
CA SER A 27 4.68 18.93 1.90
C SER A 27 3.88 19.02 3.19
N ASN A 28 3.75 17.91 3.91
CA ASN A 28 3.18 17.87 5.25
C ASN A 28 4.05 18.71 6.19
N ASN A 29 3.57 19.91 6.53
CA ASN A 29 4.29 20.89 7.37
C ASN A 29 3.70 21.00 8.78
N ALA A 30 2.61 20.29 9.06
CA ALA A 30 1.90 20.34 10.33
C ALA A 30 1.49 18.94 10.81
N LYS A 31 1.16 18.83 12.09
CA LYS A 31 0.66 17.61 12.73
C LYS A 31 -0.73 17.85 13.29
N LEU A 32 -1.67 17.01 12.90
CA LEU A 32 -3.05 17.08 13.36
C LEU A 32 -3.21 16.29 14.64
N TYR A 33 -3.89 16.90 15.63
CA TYR A 33 -4.24 16.29 16.90
C TYR A 33 -5.75 16.44 17.13
N ALA A 34 -6.32 15.53 17.91
CA ALA A 34 -7.72 15.61 18.34
C ALA A 34 -7.86 15.26 19.83
N ASN A 35 -8.57 16.09 20.57
CA ASN A 35 -9.09 15.75 21.88
C ASN A 35 -10.57 15.38 21.71
N LYS A 36 -10.83 14.09 21.47
CA LYS A 36 -12.17 13.58 21.15
C LYS A 36 -13.17 13.75 22.29
N ALA A 37 -12.69 13.70 23.54
CA ALA A 37 -13.53 13.84 24.73
C ALA A 37 -14.02 15.28 24.91
N GLU A 38 -13.13 16.25 24.74
CA GLU A 38 -13.45 17.68 24.87
C GLU A 38 -13.96 18.28 23.56
N GLY A 39 -13.79 17.60 22.42
CA GLY A 39 -14.34 18.02 21.14
C GLY A 39 -13.46 19.00 20.36
N PHE A 40 -12.15 19.05 20.61
CA PHE A 40 -11.23 19.92 19.91
C PHE A 40 -10.39 19.16 18.90
N VAL A 41 -10.15 19.77 17.73
CA VAL A 41 -9.26 19.26 16.67
C VAL A 41 -8.40 20.42 16.18
N GLY A 42 -7.10 20.16 15.96
CA GLY A 42 -6.20 21.19 15.43
C GLY A 42 -4.72 20.81 15.50
N THR A 43 -3.88 21.71 14.98
CA THR A 43 -2.43 21.50 14.92
C THR A 43 -1.70 21.92 16.20
N ASN A 44 -2.30 22.76 17.03
CA ASN A 44 -1.69 23.30 18.24
C ASN A 44 -2.23 22.66 19.54
N LEU A 45 -2.63 21.37 19.47
CA LEU A 45 -3.15 20.63 20.63
C LEU A 45 -2.12 19.68 21.27
N LYS A 46 -0.92 19.57 20.76
CA LYS A 46 0.11 18.61 21.21
C LYS A 46 0.37 18.63 22.73
N LYS A 47 0.21 19.77 23.37
CA LYS A 47 0.48 19.96 24.81
C LYS A 47 -0.76 19.80 25.69
N GLU A 48 -1.94 19.58 25.10
CA GLU A 48 -3.19 19.41 25.86
C GLU A 48 -3.34 17.98 26.36
N ASP A 49 -3.87 17.83 27.58
CA ASP A 49 -4.19 16.53 28.14
C ASP A 49 -5.22 15.81 27.25
N ASN A 50 -5.01 14.50 27.04
CA ASN A 50 -5.86 13.64 26.20
C ASN A 50 -5.91 14.00 24.71
N ALA A 51 -4.97 14.79 24.19
CA ALA A 51 -4.84 15.02 22.74
C ALA A 51 -4.12 13.84 22.08
N GLU A 52 -4.78 13.19 21.16
CA GLU A 52 -4.24 12.10 20.34
C GLU A 52 -3.65 12.66 19.04
N PHE A 53 -2.46 12.18 18.65
CA PHE A 53 -1.94 12.41 17.31
C PHE A 53 -2.77 11.65 16.28
N ILE A 54 -3.23 12.34 15.23
CA ILE A 54 -4.05 11.74 14.17
C ILE A 54 -3.18 11.42 12.95
N CYS A 55 -2.52 12.42 12.36
CA CYS A 55 -1.68 12.26 11.18
C CYS A 55 -0.83 13.51 10.91
N ASP A 56 0.14 13.39 10.03
CA ASP A 56 0.80 14.53 9.41
C ASP A 56 -0.12 15.13 8.34
N CYS A 57 -0.13 16.45 8.25
CA CYS A 57 -1.01 17.19 7.34
C CYS A 57 -0.33 18.47 6.83
N SER A 58 -1.00 19.15 5.92
CA SER A 58 -0.67 20.51 5.53
C SER A 58 -1.71 21.49 6.13
N ASP A 59 -1.32 22.73 6.29
CA ASP A 59 -2.22 23.86 6.62
C ASP A 59 -3.31 24.07 5.56
N LEU A 60 -3.10 23.57 4.34
CA LEU A 60 -4.08 23.60 3.26
C LEU A 60 -5.01 22.38 3.23
N SER A 61 -4.73 21.36 4.02
CA SER A 61 -5.51 20.12 4.06
C SER A 61 -6.94 20.36 4.54
N GLU A 62 -7.87 19.56 4.05
CA GLU A 62 -9.22 19.46 4.59
C GLU A 62 -9.30 18.22 5.49
N ILE A 63 -10.09 18.30 6.55
CA ILE A 63 -10.35 17.21 7.47
C ILE A 63 -11.83 16.89 7.52
N ILE A 64 -12.15 15.62 7.74
CA ILE A 64 -13.49 15.16 8.07
C ILE A 64 -13.55 14.82 9.55
N VAL A 65 -14.57 15.35 10.24
CA VAL A 65 -14.85 15.06 11.66
C VAL A 65 -16.22 14.40 11.71
N ILE A 66 -16.27 13.19 12.29
CA ILE A 66 -17.48 12.37 12.39
C ILE A 66 -17.80 12.14 13.87
N HIS A 67 -19.06 12.28 14.25
CA HIS A 67 -19.58 12.09 15.60
C HIS A 67 -20.29 10.75 15.80
N ASN A 68 -20.42 10.33 17.05
CA ASN A 68 -21.09 9.09 17.42
C ASN A 68 -22.59 9.05 17.06
N ASP A 69 -23.26 10.20 16.92
CA ASP A 69 -24.65 10.30 16.48
C ASP A 69 -24.82 10.18 14.96
N GLY A 70 -23.71 10.19 14.22
CA GLY A 70 -23.67 10.07 12.76
C GLY A 70 -23.57 11.40 12.02
N LYS A 71 -23.50 12.50 12.71
CA LYS A 71 -23.24 13.81 12.08
C LYS A 71 -21.77 13.92 11.71
N TYR A 72 -21.49 14.65 10.61
CA TYR A 72 -20.14 14.94 10.22
C TYR A 72 -20.03 16.26 9.49
N VAL A 73 -18.84 16.83 9.53
CA VAL A 73 -18.47 18.05 8.83
C VAL A 73 -17.11 17.90 8.16
N VAL A 74 -16.92 18.55 7.02
CA VAL A 74 -15.62 18.69 6.38
C VAL A 74 -15.22 20.15 6.41
N THR A 75 -14.02 20.40 6.92
CA THR A 75 -13.48 21.76 7.09
C THR A 75 -11.99 21.81 6.81
N LYS A 76 -11.39 23.00 6.73
CA LYS A 76 -9.93 23.14 6.67
C LYS A 76 -9.27 22.85 8.01
N VAL A 77 -8.04 22.39 7.95
CA VAL A 77 -7.16 22.33 9.12
C VAL A 77 -7.02 23.72 9.72
N SER A 78 -7.06 23.81 11.03
CA SER A 78 -6.86 25.02 11.82
C SER A 78 -5.97 24.73 13.04
N GLU A 79 -5.51 25.79 13.71
CA GLU A 79 -4.69 25.61 14.93
C GLU A 79 -5.47 24.91 16.04
N LYS A 80 -6.73 25.33 16.25
CA LYS A 80 -7.64 24.74 17.22
C LYS A 80 -9.07 25.10 16.87
N ALA A 81 -9.92 24.11 16.65
CA ALA A 81 -11.34 24.29 16.42
C ALA A 81 -12.16 23.36 17.30
N PHE A 82 -13.32 23.84 17.74
CA PHE A 82 -14.28 23.07 18.52
C PHE A 82 -15.37 22.50 17.63
N PHE A 83 -15.53 21.18 17.66
CA PHE A 83 -16.54 20.44 16.88
C PHE A 83 -17.66 19.86 17.74
N GLY A 84 -17.57 19.95 19.05
CA GLY A 84 -18.48 19.29 19.97
C GLY A 84 -17.90 17.99 20.53
N LYS A 85 -18.44 17.53 21.65
CA LYS A 85 -18.02 16.27 22.31
C LYS A 85 -18.44 15.05 21.50
N ASP A 86 -17.96 13.89 21.89
CA ASP A 86 -18.29 12.59 21.28
C ASP A 86 -17.82 12.42 19.82
N ILE A 87 -16.66 12.96 19.49
CA ILE A 87 -16.04 12.72 18.20
C ILE A 87 -15.68 11.23 18.07
N LEU A 88 -16.19 10.60 17.01
CA LEU A 88 -15.91 9.22 16.67
C LEU A 88 -14.61 9.08 15.86
N TYR A 89 -14.46 9.92 14.84
CA TYR A 89 -13.36 9.85 13.89
C TYR A 89 -12.93 11.23 13.40
N VAL A 90 -11.63 11.41 13.22
CA VAL A 90 -11.00 12.55 12.53
C VAL A 90 -9.97 12.01 11.53
N GLY A 91 -9.94 12.56 10.34
CA GLY A 91 -8.95 12.19 9.31
C GLY A 91 -8.85 13.21 8.20
N ILE A 92 -7.82 13.08 7.36
CA ILE A 92 -7.68 13.90 6.14
C ILE A 92 -8.82 13.57 5.19
N PHE A 93 -9.37 14.60 4.58
CA PHE A 93 -10.40 14.49 3.56
C PHE A 93 -9.85 14.88 2.18
N ASN A 94 -9.90 13.95 1.24
CA ASN A 94 -9.55 14.18 -0.14
C ASN A 94 -10.82 14.36 -0.98
N ARG A 95 -10.93 15.48 -1.68
CA ARG A 95 -12.08 15.74 -2.55
C ARG A 95 -12.12 14.73 -3.69
N ASN A 96 -13.33 14.32 -4.06
CA ASN A 96 -13.59 13.36 -5.15
C ASN A 96 -12.97 11.97 -4.95
N ASP A 97 -12.47 11.67 -3.75
CA ASP A 97 -11.98 10.33 -3.44
C ASP A 97 -13.17 9.34 -3.35
N SER A 98 -13.30 8.52 -4.38
CA SER A 98 -14.31 7.45 -4.48
C SER A 98 -13.81 6.12 -3.93
N ARG A 99 -12.51 6.02 -3.56
CA ARG A 99 -11.90 4.78 -3.08
C ARG A 99 -11.96 4.65 -1.55
N THR A 100 -11.94 5.76 -0.81
CA THR A 100 -12.15 5.73 0.64
C THR A 100 -13.62 5.43 0.95
N ILE A 101 -13.87 4.19 1.38
CA ILE A 101 -15.19 3.68 1.72
C ILE A 101 -15.36 3.61 3.24
N TYR A 102 -16.45 4.17 3.71
CA TYR A 102 -16.87 4.09 5.11
C TYR A 102 -17.83 2.92 5.28
N ASN A 103 -17.46 1.94 6.11
CA ASN A 103 -18.34 0.84 6.49
C ASN A 103 -18.95 1.15 7.86
N VAL A 104 -20.27 1.15 7.94
CA VAL A 104 -21.00 1.63 9.12
C VAL A 104 -22.12 0.66 9.49
N ILE A 105 -22.24 0.35 10.79
CA ILE A 105 -23.48 -0.16 11.38
C ILE A 105 -23.99 0.89 12.37
N TYR A 106 -25.23 1.33 12.20
CA TYR A 106 -25.85 2.30 13.09
C TYR A 106 -27.22 1.81 13.57
N ARG A 107 -27.61 2.27 14.75
CA ARG A 107 -28.95 2.10 15.30
C ARG A 107 -29.76 3.36 15.03
N GLU A 108 -30.92 3.20 14.41
CA GLU A 108 -31.87 4.29 14.21
C GLU A 108 -32.58 4.64 15.53
N GLY A 109 -32.64 5.94 15.86
CA GLY A 109 -33.19 6.39 17.14
C GLY A 109 -34.66 6.07 17.33
N LYS A 110 -35.51 6.28 16.33
CA LYS A 110 -36.97 6.08 16.42
C LYS A 110 -37.38 4.61 16.53
N THR A 111 -36.83 3.77 15.68
CA THR A 111 -37.24 2.34 15.58
C THR A 111 -36.36 1.42 16.42
N SER A 112 -35.18 1.89 16.83
CA SER A 112 -34.12 1.10 17.46
C SER A 112 -33.62 -0.06 16.59
N LEU A 113 -33.94 -0.09 15.31
CA LEU A 113 -33.43 -1.07 14.35
C LEU A 113 -32.00 -0.72 13.97
N SER A 114 -31.18 -1.73 13.69
CA SER A 114 -29.79 -1.53 13.26
C SER A 114 -29.63 -1.80 11.79
N TYR A 115 -28.93 -0.89 11.10
CA TYR A 115 -28.69 -0.94 9.66
C TYR A 115 -27.21 -0.90 9.37
N ALA A 116 -26.78 -1.59 8.31
CA ALA A 116 -25.42 -1.51 7.76
C ALA A 116 -25.42 -0.83 6.41
N LYS A 117 -24.39 -0.05 6.14
CA LYS A 117 -24.15 0.55 4.83
C LYS A 117 -22.68 0.77 4.55
N ARG A 118 -22.37 0.88 3.26
CA ARG A 118 -21.06 1.26 2.71
C ARG A 118 -21.25 2.46 1.80
N PHE A 119 -20.41 3.47 1.96
CA PHE A 119 -20.51 4.69 1.14
C PHE A 119 -19.18 5.42 1.07
N ALA A 120 -18.99 6.20 0.00
CA ALA A 120 -17.94 7.20 -0.12
C ALA A 120 -18.50 8.60 0.19
N VAL A 121 -17.63 9.50 0.66
CA VAL A 121 -17.93 10.93 0.82
C VAL A 121 -17.21 11.70 -0.28
N THR A 122 -17.89 11.97 -1.40
CA THR A 122 -17.28 12.64 -2.56
C THR A 122 -17.71 14.09 -2.68
N GLY A 123 -19.01 14.34 -2.87
CA GLY A 123 -19.55 15.69 -3.03
C GLY A 123 -19.98 16.32 -1.70
N ILE A 124 -19.25 17.33 -1.22
CA ILE A 124 -19.56 18.07 0.01
C ILE A 124 -19.43 19.58 -0.19
N THR A 125 -20.14 20.33 0.65
CA THR A 125 -19.91 21.75 0.88
C THR A 125 -19.13 21.87 2.18
N ARG A 126 -18.03 22.64 2.18
CA ARG A 126 -17.21 22.88 3.38
C ARG A 126 -18.06 23.56 4.47
N ASP A 127 -17.76 23.22 5.72
CA ASP A 127 -18.36 23.77 6.92
C ASP A 127 -19.89 23.52 7.06
N LYS A 128 -20.43 22.65 6.19
CA LYS A 128 -21.82 22.19 6.27
C LYS A 128 -21.89 20.86 7.00
N GLU A 129 -22.83 20.75 7.95
CA GLU A 129 -23.14 19.51 8.64
C GLU A 129 -23.94 18.56 7.74
N TYR A 130 -23.58 17.30 7.78
CA TYR A 130 -24.24 16.18 7.11
C TYR A 130 -24.52 15.07 8.10
N ASP A 131 -25.40 14.12 7.74
CA ASP A 131 -25.75 12.98 8.57
C ASP A 131 -25.51 11.66 7.81
N ILE A 132 -24.83 10.73 8.46
CA ILE A 132 -24.62 9.37 7.97
C ILE A 132 -25.88 8.53 8.20
N THR A 133 -26.62 8.78 9.27
CA THR A 133 -27.87 8.07 9.60
C THR A 133 -29.05 8.64 8.78
N GLN A 134 -30.26 8.49 9.25
CA GLN A 134 -31.43 9.11 8.62
C GLN A 134 -31.84 10.43 9.32
N GLY A 135 -30.95 11.03 10.12
CA GLY A 135 -31.22 12.28 10.84
C GLY A 135 -32.22 12.10 11.99
N THR A 136 -32.58 10.88 12.35
CA THR A 136 -33.52 10.63 13.45
C THR A 136 -32.84 10.83 14.79
N ALA A 137 -33.41 11.67 15.66
CA ALA A 137 -32.88 11.92 16.99
C ALA A 137 -32.67 10.61 17.78
N GLY A 138 -31.54 10.51 18.48
CA GLY A 138 -31.14 9.32 19.22
C GLY A 138 -30.53 8.19 18.38
N SER A 139 -30.29 8.43 17.10
CA SER A 139 -29.47 7.53 16.27
C SER A 139 -28.04 7.46 16.80
N LYS A 140 -27.40 6.31 16.66
CA LYS A 140 -26.03 6.10 17.15
C LYS A 140 -25.27 5.14 16.25
N ILE A 141 -24.02 5.47 15.94
CA ILE A 141 -23.09 4.58 15.26
C ILE A 141 -22.64 3.50 16.27
N LEU A 142 -22.70 2.24 15.86
CA LEU A 142 -22.30 1.06 16.62
C LEU A 142 -21.02 0.44 16.11
N TRP A 143 -20.73 0.61 14.82
CA TRP A 143 -19.52 0.19 14.14
C TRP A 143 -19.14 1.19 13.06
N PHE A 144 -17.86 1.50 12.97
CA PHE A 144 -17.35 2.44 11.98
C PHE A 144 -15.92 2.06 11.60
N THR A 145 -15.66 1.95 10.31
CA THR A 145 -14.31 1.78 9.77
C THR A 145 -14.12 2.64 8.53
N VAL A 146 -12.87 3.06 8.32
CA VAL A 146 -12.44 3.79 7.13
C VAL A 146 -11.55 2.87 6.32
N ASN A 147 -11.90 2.67 5.05
CA ASN A 147 -11.29 1.70 4.17
C ASN A 147 -10.81 2.43 2.92
N HIS A 148 -9.53 2.80 2.87
CA HIS A 148 -8.94 3.66 1.83
C HIS A 148 -8.90 3.02 0.44
N ASN A 149 -9.11 1.73 0.35
CA ASN A 149 -9.18 1.01 -0.93
C ASN A 149 -10.46 0.15 -1.04
N GLY A 150 -11.53 0.56 -0.37
CA GLY A 150 -12.82 -0.12 -0.44
C GLY A 150 -12.84 -1.53 0.15
N GLU A 151 -12.04 -1.78 1.17
CA GLU A 151 -12.01 -3.05 1.88
C GLU A 151 -13.36 -3.33 2.55
N ALA A 152 -13.70 -4.61 2.67
CA ALA A 152 -14.95 -5.05 3.23
C ALA A 152 -14.72 -6.12 4.31
N GLU A 153 -14.62 -5.68 5.54
CA GLU A 153 -14.41 -6.54 6.70
C GLU A 153 -15.63 -7.39 7.03
N THR A 154 -15.39 -8.49 7.74
CA THR A 154 -16.42 -9.27 8.42
C THR A 154 -16.39 -8.98 9.92
N VAL A 155 -17.56 -8.74 10.51
CA VAL A 155 -17.71 -8.44 11.92
C VAL A 155 -18.57 -9.48 12.65
N LYS A 156 -18.31 -9.67 13.95
CA LYS A 156 -19.15 -10.44 14.87
C LYS A 156 -20.06 -9.49 15.63
N ILE A 157 -21.37 -9.79 15.61
CA ILE A 157 -22.41 -9.00 16.26
C ILE A 157 -22.97 -9.77 17.43
N TYR A 158 -22.81 -9.24 18.62
CA TYR A 158 -23.34 -9.79 19.87
C TYR A 158 -24.66 -9.10 20.20
N LEU A 159 -25.73 -9.86 20.29
CA LEU A 159 -27.06 -9.34 20.62
C LEU A 159 -27.31 -9.38 22.13
N ARG A 160 -28.07 -8.41 22.64
CA ARG A 160 -28.51 -8.46 24.04
C ARG A 160 -29.45 -9.62 24.25
N PRO A 161 -29.25 -10.43 25.32
CA PRO A 161 -30.17 -11.51 25.65
C PRO A 161 -31.61 -11.00 25.84
N ARG A 162 -32.58 -11.71 25.26
CA ARG A 162 -34.00 -11.45 25.39
C ARG A 162 -34.76 -12.77 25.47
N PRO A 163 -35.93 -12.82 26.14
CA PRO A 163 -36.78 -14.00 26.09
C PRO A 163 -37.06 -14.42 24.61
N LYS A 164 -37.00 -15.71 24.32
CA LYS A 164 -37.22 -16.31 23.00
C LYS A 164 -36.13 -16.04 21.95
N LEU A 165 -35.08 -15.28 22.25
CA LEU A 165 -33.93 -15.06 21.35
C LEU A 165 -32.92 -16.20 21.55
N LYS A 166 -32.89 -17.15 20.60
CA LYS A 166 -31.99 -18.33 20.66
C LYS A 166 -30.58 -18.04 20.16
N LYS A 167 -30.42 -17.19 19.14
CA LYS A 167 -29.14 -16.85 18.52
C LYS A 167 -28.67 -15.49 19.05
N LEU A 168 -27.61 -15.49 19.88
CA LEU A 168 -27.03 -14.27 20.47
C LEU A 168 -25.82 -13.74 19.73
N LEU A 169 -25.24 -14.55 18.86
CA LEU A 169 -24.09 -14.18 18.03
C LEU A 169 -24.47 -14.30 16.56
N ASP A 170 -24.18 -13.27 15.81
CA ASP A 170 -24.32 -13.23 14.36
C ASP A 170 -23.05 -12.73 13.71
N GLU A 171 -22.86 -13.00 12.42
CA GLU A 171 -21.74 -12.49 11.62
C GLU A 171 -22.30 -11.66 10.48
N TYR A 172 -21.61 -10.58 10.18
CA TYR A 172 -21.98 -9.68 9.11
C TYR A 172 -20.78 -9.41 8.21
N ASP A 173 -20.92 -9.78 6.94
CA ASP A 173 -19.89 -9.57 5.93
C ASP A 173 -20.25 -8.33 5.09
N PHE A 174 -19.41 -7.28 5.19
CA PHE A 174 -19.62 -6.05 4.44
C PHE A 174 -19.42 -6.22 2.93
N SER A 175 -18.75 -7.28 2.45
CA SER A 175 -18.59 -7.55 1.03
C SER A 175 -19.91 -7.80 0.32
N THR A 176 -20.92 -8.25 1.06
CA THR A 176 -22.29 -8.47 0.54
C THR A 176 -23.06 -7.17 0.30
N LEU A 177 -22.55 -6.03 0.78
CA LEU A 177 -23.14 -4.72 0.59
C LEU A 177 -22.53 -3.98 -0.60
N GLY A 178 -23.38 -3.59 -1.55
CA GLY A 178 -22.99 -2.62 -2.57
C GLY A 178 -22.69 -1.24 -1.95
N ILE A 179 -21.69 -0.55 -2.49
CA ILE A 179 -21.40 0.83 -2.15
C ILE A 179 -22.51 1.73 -2.70
N LYS A 180 -23.14 2.52 -1.84
CA LYS A 180 -24.27 3.41 -2.18
C LYS A 180 -23.98 4.85 -1.77
N GLY A 181 -24.84 5.78 -2.13
CA GLY A 181 -24.75 7.16 -1.70
C GLY A 181 -24.87 7.30 -0.16
N ARG A 182 -24.19 8.29 0.41
CA ARG A 182 -24.17 8.57 1.86
C ARG A 182 -25.55 8.74 2.50
N ALA A 183 -26.53 9.22 1.76
CA ALA A 183 -27.92 9.41 2.22
C ALA A 183 -28.74 8.10 2.26
N SER A 184 -28.21 6.98 1.76
CA SER A 184 -28.91 5.70 1.80
C SER A 184 -29.13 5.23 3.22
N ARG A 185 -30.26 4.57 3.48
CA ARG A 185 -30.56 3.98 4.80
C ARG A 185 -29.68 2.77 5.12
N GLY A 186 -29.29 2.02 4.10
CA GLY A 186 -28.56 0.75 4.26
C GLY A 186 -29.49 -0.44 4.42
N ASN A 187 -28.89 -1.61 4.65
CA ASN A 187 -29.58 -2.89 4.81
C ASN A 187 -29.84 -3.18 6.30
N LEU A 188 -30.99 -3.75 6.62
CA LEU A 188 -31.31 -4.15 7.98
C LEU A 188 -30.38 -5.27 8.43
N VAL A 189 -29.70 -5.05 9.54
CA VAL A 189 -28.80 -6.02 10.20
C VAL A 189 -29.51 -6.76 11.32
N SER A 190 -30.15 -6.00 12.22
CA SER A 190 -30.82 -6.59 13.36
C SER A 190 -32.06 -5.81 13.79
N LYS A 191 -33.11 -6.54 14.16
CA LYS A 191 -34.29 -6.01 14.87
C LYS A 191 -34.09 -6.02 16.39
N ASN A 192 -33.06 -6.74 16.86
CA ASN A 192 -32.74 -6.86 18.27
C ASN A 192 -31.61 -5.89 18.66
N PRO A 193 -31.59 -5.38 19.89
CA PRO A 193 -30.52 -4.52 20.34
C PRO A 193 -29.16 -5.22 20.29
N ILE A 194 -28.21 -4.56 19.67
CA ILE A 194 -26.82 -5.00 19.61
C ILE A 194 -26.15 -4.59 20.93
N GLN A 195 -25.43 -5.51 21.54
CA GLN A 195 -24.64 -5.27 22.75
C GLN A 195 -23.22 -4.80 22.37
N LYS A 196 -22.58 -5.50 21.43
CA LYS A 196 -21.20 -5.27 21.02
C LYS A 196 -20.99 -5.75 19.58
N ILE A 197 -20.09 -5.07 18.88
CA ILE A 197 -19.57 -5.51 17.57
C ILE A 197 -18.06 -5.63 17.68
N THR A 198 -17.48 -6.67 17.09
CA THR A 198 -16.03 -6.89 17.04
C THR A 198 -15.61 -7.28 15.64
N LEU A 199 -14.41 -6.88 15.25
CA LEU A 199 -13.81 -7.34 14.00
C LEU A 199 -13.59 -8.87 14.05
N LYS A 200 -14.01 -9.58 13.00
CA LYS A 200 -13.70 -11.00 12.79
C LYS A 200 -12.49 -11.17 11.86
N SER A 201 -12.54 -10.50 10.72
CA SER A 201 -11.47 -10.51 9.73
C SER A 201 -11.45 -9.20 8.94
N LYS A 202 -10.25 -8.73 8.61
CA LYS A 202 -10.08 -7.66 7.63
C LYS A 202 -10.48 -8.20 6.25
N GLY A 203 -11.25 -7.42 5.52
CA GLY A 203 -11.65 -7.79 4.16
C GLY A 203 -10.61 -7.41 3.11
N ILE A 204 -10.89 -7.80 1.90
CA ILE A 204 -10.18 -7.36 0.70
C ILE A 204 -10.94 -6.22 0.03
N SER A 205 -10.29 -5.51 -0.90
CA SER A 205 -10.95 -4.49 -1.71
C SER A 205 -12.08 -5.09 -2.55
N THR A 206 -13.22 -4.41 -2.56
CA THR A 206 -14.38 -4.75 -3.42
C THR A 206 -14.48 -3.89 -4.68
N ILE A 207 -13.55 -2.93 -4.84
CA ILE A 207 -13.48 -1.99 -5.97
C ILE A 207 -12.24 -2.22 -6.83
N GLY A 208 -11.56 -3.36 -6.64
CA GLY A 208 -10.33 -3.71 -7.32
C GLY A 208 -9.09 -3.07 -6.73
N GLY A 209 -7.93 -3.53 -7.17
CA GLY A 209 -6.65 -2.99 -6.77
C GLY A 209 -6.48 -1.53 -7.22
N LYS A 210 -5.54 -0.84 -6.59
CA LYS A 210 -5.14 0.52 -6.92
C LYS A 210 -3.89 0.47 -7.78
N ASP A 211 -3.93 1.06 -8.97
CA ASP A 211 -2.76 1.17 -9.82
C ASP A 211 -1.75 2.12 -9.19
N ILE A 212 -0.51 1.67 -9.08
CA ILE A 212 0.60 2.41 -8.47
C ILE A 212 1.72 2.55 -9.48
N TRP A 213 2.28 3.75 -9.56
CA TRP A 213 3.45 4.09 -10.37
C TRP A 213 4.58 4.59 -9.49
N PHE A 214 5.80 4.44 -9.96
CA PHE A 214 6.99 4.97 -9.34
C PHE A 214 7.65 6.00 -10.25
N ASP A 215 7.77 7.21 -9.75
CA ASP A 215 8.46 8.31 -10.41
C ASP A 215 9.94 8.29 -9.99
N GLU A 216 10.81 7.92 -10.92
CA GLU A 216 12.25 7.76 -10.69
C GLU A 216 12.95 9.10 -10.41
N ASP A 217 12.46 10.20 -10.98
CA ASP A 217 13.08 11.52 -10.84
C ASP A 217 12.95 12.06 -9.42
N ILE A 218 11.80 11.83 -8.79
CA ILE A 218 11.52 12.28 -7.43
C ILE A 218 11.56 11.15 -6.39
N GLN A 219 11.81 9.91 -6.82
CA GLN A 219 11.89 8.69 -6.02
C GLN A 219 10.66 8.47 -5.12
N ARG A 220 9.46 8.61 -5.70
CA ARG A 220 8.19 8.48 -5.01
C ARG A 220 7.16 7.68 -5.79
N LEU A 221 6.23 7.11 -5.02
CA LEU A 221 5.02 6.52 -5.58
C LEU A 221 4.03 7.62 -5.99
N ASN A 222 3.20 7.31 -6.99
CA ASN A 222 2.09 8.14 -7.41
C ASN A 222 0.94 7.29 -7.98
N GLU A 223 -0.22 7.94 -8.15
CA GLU A 223 -1.43 7.37 -8.76
C GLU A 223 -1.78 8.06 -10.08
N ASP A 224 -0.94 8.98 -10.50
CA ASP A 224 -1.20 9.87 -11.64
C ASP A 224 -0.66 9.31 -12.96
N GLY A 225 -0.12 8.09 -12.98
CA GLY A 225 0.41 7.44 -14.18
C GLY A 225 1.83 7.87 -14.57
N ARG A 226 2.58 8.50 -13.65
CA ARG A 226 3.94 9.00 -13.95
C ARG A 226 5.01 7.96 -13.61
N GLY A 227 5.88 7.69 -14.57
CA GLY A 227 7.02 6.79 -14.40
C GLY A 227 6.68 5.32 -14.59
N LEU A 228 7.35 4.44 -13.83
CA LEU A 228 7.23 3.00 -13.93
C LEU A 228 5.93 2.49 -13.29
N HIS A 229 5.10 1.78 -14.06
CA HIS A 229 3.90 1.12 -13.53
C HIS A 229 4.29 -0.12 -12.71
N LEU A 230 3.97 -0.13 -11.43
CA LEU A 230 4.26 -1.24 -10.52
C LEU A 230 3.14 -2.28 -10.44
N GLY A 231 1.99 -2.00 -11.07
CA GLY A 231 0.81 -2.87 -11.08
C GLY A 231 -0.27 -2.45 -10.10
N GLN A 232 -1.25 -3.33 -9.92
CA GLN A 232 -2.38 -3.11 -9.01
C GLN A 232 -2.08 -3.62 -7.60
N PHE A 233 -2.35 -2.79 -6.61
CA PHE A 233 -2.12 -3.07 -5.19
C PHE A 233 -3.43 -3.17 -4.41
N ASN A 234 -3.54 -4.22 -3.62
CA ASN A 234 -4.61 -4.41 -2.64
C ASN A 234 -4.07 -4.21 -1.22
N THR A 235 -4.97 -4.12 -0.25
CA THR A 235 -4.59 -4.05 1.16
C THR A 235 -3.75 -5.27 1.56
N GLY A 236 -2.58 -4.99 2.13
CA GLY A 236 -1.61 -6.00 2.52
C GLY A 236 -0.53 -6.27 1.48
N ASP A 237 -0.64 -5.74 0.27
CA ASP A 237 0.45 -5.78 -0.70
C ASP A 237 1.57 -4.81 -0.29
N HIS A 238 2.80 -5.17 -0.63
CA HIS A 238 3.99 -4.41 -0.30
C HIS A 238 4.76 -4.02 -1.56
N ILE A 239 5.46 -2.90 -1.48
CA ILE A 239 6.50 -2.51 -2.42
C ILE A 239 7.80 -3.17 -1.97
N LEU A 240 8.54 -3.76 -2.89
CA LEU A 240 9.89 -4.25 -2.71
C LEU A 240 10.85 -3.26 -3.34
N ALA A 241 11.75 -2.69 -2.55
CA ALA A 241 12.84 -1.83 -3.01
C ALA A 241 14.17 -2.54 -2.81
N ILE A 242 14.95 -2.70 -3.89
CA ILE A 242 16.25 -3.41 -3.90
C ILE A 242 17.32 -2.39 -4.30
N PHE A 243 18.44 -2.39 -3.59
CA PHE A 243 19.52 -1.43 -3.75
C PHE A 243 20.80 -2.08 -4.27
N LYS A 244 21.63 -1.29 -4.96
CA LYS A 244 22.90 -1.75 -5.54
C LYS A 244 23.93 -2.22 -4.51
N ASP A 245 23.78 -1.78 -3.27
CA ASP A 245 24.65 -2.22 -2.16
C ASP A 245 24.35 -3.65 -1.67
N GLY A 246 23.34 -4.32 -2.23
CA GLY A 246 22.91 -5.66 -1.82
C GLY A 246 21.99 -5.65 -0.60
N THR A 247 21.32 -4.55 -0.34
CA THR A 247 20.24 -4.46 0.64
C THR A 247 18.87 -4.35 -0.03
N TYR A 248 17.84 -4.68 0.70
CA TYR A 248 16.45 -4.44 0.33
C TYR A 248 15.63 -4.07 1.55
N TYR A 249 14.49 -3.45 1.31
CA TYR A 249 13.40 -3.36 2.29
C TYR A 249 12.05 -3.37 1.62
N THR A 250 11.02 -3.63 2.41
CA THR A 250 9.63 -3.58 1.93
C THR A 250 8.86 -2.48 2.65
N THR A 251 7.92 -1.84 1.93
CA THR A 251 7.04 -0.82 2.49
C THR A 251 5.59 -1.12 2.13
N SER A 252 4.64 -0.48 2.82
CA SER A 252 3.30 -0.30 2.26
C SER A 252 3.37 0.58 1.00
N PHE A 253 2.29 0.60 0.21
CA PHE A 253 2.19 1.50 -0.96
C PHE A 253 1.65 2.89 -0.61
N ASP A 254 2.06 3.44 0.54
CA ASP A 254 1.72 4.80 0.95
C ASP A 254 2.47 5.84 0.09
N MET A 255 1.76 6.84 -0.44
CA MET A 255 2.32 7.88 -1.30
C MET A 255 3.32 8.80 -0.58
N SER A 256 3.36 8.77 0.74
CA SER A 256 4.36 9.50 1.55
C SER A 256 5.74 8.84 1.55
N ASN A 257 5.83 7.56 1.18
CA ASN A 257 7.08 6.82 1.14
C ASN A 257 8.07 7.43 0.14
N ARG A 258 9.35 7.40 0.52
CA ARG A 258 10.48 7.84 -0.31
C ARG A 258 11.51 6.73 -0.37
N TYR A 259 12.05 6.51 -1.56
CA TYR A 259 13.03 5.45 -1.85
C TYR A 259 14.39 6.05 -2.17
N GLN A 260 15.02 6.65 -1.15
CA GLN A 260 16.32 7.32 -1.31
C GLN A 260 17.46 6.30 -1.35
N GLY A 261 18.45 6.53 -2.22
CA GLY A 261 19.65 5.69 -2.37
C GLY A 261 19.85 5.21 -3.81
N ASP A 262 20.87 4.38 -4.00
CA ASP A 262 21.17 3.75 -5.30
C ASP A 262 20.22 2.58 -5.54
N LEU A 263 18.97 2.91 -5.93
CA LEU A 263 17.94 1.93 -6.23
C LEU A 263 18.36 1.09 -7.44
N LEU A 264 18.32 -0.23 -7.28
CA LEU A 264 18.56 -1.18 -8.37
C LEU A 264 17.23 -1.56 -9.04
N LYS A 265 16.21 -1.86 -8.24
CA LYS A 265 14.89 -2.27 -8.71
C LYS A 265 13.82 -1.91 -7.70
N ILE A 266 12.65 -1.55 -8.18
CA ILE A 266 11.44 -1.39 -7.38
C ILE A 266 10.28 -2.09 -8.08
N GLU A 267 9.52 -2.88 -7.32
CA GLU A 267 8.38 -3.63 -7.86
C GLU A 267 7.40 -4.02 -6.75
N LYS A 268 6.27 -4.57 -7.11
CA LYS A 268 5.35 -5.21 -6.15
C LYS A 268 6.00 -6.47 -5.60
N LEU A 269 6.01 -6.64 -4.28
CA LEU A 269 6.54 -7.84 -3.65
C LEU A 269 5.72 -9.07 -4.04
N ASP A 270 6.39 -10.05 -4.61
CA ASP A 270 5.91 -11.42 -4.77
C ASP A 270 6.83 -12.37 -4.00
N THR A 271 6.36 -12.92 -2.89
CA THR A 271 7.15 -13.84 -2.04
C THR A 271 7.43 -15.20 -2.70
N ASN A 272 6.73 -15.52 -3.80
CA ASN A 272 6.99 -16.73 -4.58
C ASN A 272 8.04 -16.53 -5.66
N LYS A 273 8.25 -15.29 -6.11
CA LYS A 273 9.23 -14.94 -7.14
C LYS A 273 10.64 -15.29 -6.66
N VAL A 274 11.37 -15.97 -7.53
CA VAL A 274 12.75 -16.39 -7.23
C VAL A 274 13.72 -15.44 -7.89
N TYR A 275 14.69 -14.99 -7.12
CA TYR A 275 15.78 -14.14 -7.58
C TYR A 275 17.08 -14.92 -7.51
N THR A 276 17.97 -14.65 -8.48
CA THR A 276 19.33 -15.15 -8.51
C THR A 276 20.28 -13.98 -8.36
N ALA A 277 21.10 -13.98 -7.31
CA ALA A 277 22.08 -12.93 -7.05
C ALA A 277 23.50 -13.47 -7.26
N LEU A 278 24.30 -12.70 -8.00
CA LEU A 278 25.74 -12.83 -8.12
C LEU A 278 26.39 -11.78 -7.23
N TYR A 279 27.26 -12.19 -6.32
CA TYR A 279 27.95 -11.27 -5.44
C TYR A 279 29.38 -11.71 -5.14
N TYR A 280 30.24 -10.72 -4.82
CA TYR A 280 31.59 -10.97 -4.36
C TYR A 280 31.66 -10.92 -2.85
N ASP A 281 32.16 -11.99 -2.23
CA ASP A 281 32.40 -12.05 -0.79
C ASP A 281 33.87 -11.73 -0.51
N LYS A 282 34.12 -10.56 0.08
CA LYS A 282 35.47 -10.10 0.39
C LYS A 282 36.17 -10.93 1.46
N ALA A 283 35.44 -11.53 2.40
CA ALA A 283 36.03 -12.35 3.46
C ALA A 283 36.71 -13.62 2.91
N VAL A 284 36.19 -14.14 1.80
CA VAL A 284 36.70 -15.37 1.15
C VAL A 284 37.41 -15.05 -0.18
N ALA A 285 37.32 -13.80 -0.63
CA ALA A 285 37.84 -13.33 -1.92
C ALA A 285 37.33 -14.19 -3.10
N ALA A 286 36.02 -14.43 -3.15
CA ALA A 286 35.41 -15.28 -4.16
C ALA A 286 34.01 -14.81 -4.56
N PHE A 287 33.61 -15.15 -5.78
CA PHE A 287 32.25 -14.94 -6.28
C PHE A 287 31.31 -16.07 -5.85
N TYR A 288 30.10 -15.67 -5.49
CA TYR A 288 29.03 -16.56 -5.07
C TYR A 288 27.78 -16.34 -5.89
N VAL A 289 27.01 -17.40 -6.06
CA VAL A 289 25.64 -17.38 -6.58
C VAL A 289 24.70 -17.89 -5.51
N LYS A 290 23.52 -17.25 -5.40
CA LYS A 290 22.44 -17.71 -4.51
C LYS A 290 21.09 -17.49 -5.17
N ARG A 291 20.13 -18.41 -4.88
CA ARG A 291 18.74 -18.30 -5.32
C ARG A 291 17.84 -18.26 -4.09
N PHE A 292 16.95 -17.26 -4.05
CA PHE A 292 16.10 -16.98 -2.89
C PHE A 292 14.85 -16.22 -3.31
N SER A 293 13.91 -16.01 -2.37
CA SER A 293 12.83 -15.04 -2.50
C SER A 293 12.96 -13.99 -1.42
N PHE A 294 12.44 -12.78 -1.68
CA PHE A 294 12.37 -11.73 -0.67
C PHE A 294 11.16 -11.94 0.24
N ASP A 295 11.33 -11.60 1.52
CA ASP A 295 10.28 -11.60 2.53
C ASP A 295 9.93 -10.17 2.96
N VAL A 296 8.82 -9.99 3.66
CA VAL A 296 8.45 -8.69 4.25
C VAL A 296 9.47 -8.29 5.31
N SER A 297 9.99 -7.06 5.24
CA SER A 297 11.01 -6.51 6.15
C SER A 297 10.57 -5.24 6.90
N ASP A 298 9.31 -4.82 6.75
CA ASP A 298 8.67 -3.71 7.49
C ASP A 298 9.52 -2.44 7.60
N ASN A 299 9.94 -1.88 6.47
CA ASN A 299 10.79 -0.68 6.35
C ASN A 299 12.22 -0.83 6.94
N MET A 300 12.64 -2.03 7.29
CA MET A 300 13.98 -2.27 7.81
C MET A 300 14.89 -2.77 6.69
N PRO A 301 16.01 -2.07 6.38
CA PRO A 301 16.99 -2.56 5.43
C PRO A 301 17.59 -3.90 5.87
N VAL A 302 17.55 -4.88 4.99
CA VAL A 302 18.10 -6.23 5.20
C VAL A 302 19.11 -6.52 4.11
N SER A 303 20.33 -6.94 4.48
CA SER A 303 21.33 -7.40 3.52
C SER A 303 20.98 -8.80 3.04
N PHE A 304 21.06 -9.01 1.72
CA PHE A 304 20.94 -10.33 1.11
C PHE A 304 22.27 -10.84 0.52
N ILE A 305 23.38 -10.14 0.77
CA ILE A 305 24.74 -10.58 0.43
C ILE A 305 25.59 -10.71 1.70
N SER A 306 26.89 -11.00 1.55
CA SER A 306 27.82 -11.07 2.70
C SER A 306 28.02 -9.70 3.35
N ASP A 307 27.92 -9.63 4.69
CA ASP A 307 28.17 -8.41 5.49
C ASP A 307 29.65 -8.06 5.62
N ALA A 308 30.57 -8.85 5.07
CA ALA A 308 31.99 -8.57 5.14
C ALA A 308 32.33 -7.29 4.38
N LYS A 309 32.98 -6.35 5.07
CA LYS A 309 33.36 -5.05 4.51
C LYS A 309 34.12 -5.21 3.18
N GLY A 310 33.58 -4.61 2.12
CA GLY A 310 34.13 -4.69 0.78
C GLY A 310 33.52 -5.82 -0.08
N SER A 311 32.50 -6.54 0.43
CA SER A 311 31.62 -7.37 -0.39
C SER A 311 30.69 -6.46 -1.19
N TYR A 312 30.26 -6.93 -2.36
CA TYR A 312 29.36 -6.16 -3.24
C TYR A 312 28.49 -7.06 -4.11
N LEU A 313 27.30 -6.57 -4.41
CA LEU A 313 26.44 -7.20 -5.38
C LEU A 313 27.02 -6.98 -6.79
N VAL A 314 27.14 -8.03 -7.58
CA VAL A 314 27.56 -7.95 -8.97
C VAL A 314 26.35 -7.72 -9.87
N GLU A 315 25.38 -8.62 -9.79
CA GLU A 315 24.16 -8.57 -10.58
C GLU A 315 23.03 -9.31 -9.85
N LEU A 316 21.80 -8.95 -10.18
CA LEU A 316 20.56 -9.60 -9.69
C LEU A 316 19.67 -9.88 -10.91
N SER A 317 19.22 -11.12 -11.06
CA SER A 317 18.25 -11.54 -12.06
C SER A 317 17.01 -12.13 -11.42
N ASP A 318 15.86 -11.91 -12.03
CA ASP A 318 14.57 -12.55 -11.73
C ASP A 318 14.10 -13.43 -12.90
N ASP A 319 15.00 -13.73 -13.85
CA ASP A 319 14.74 -14.68 -14.91
C ASP A 319 14.42 -16.06 -14.34
N LYS A 320 13.55 -16.79 -15.03
CA LYS A 320 13.12 -18.11 -14.60
C LYS A 320 14.29 -19.12 -14.67
N HIS A 321 15.06 -19.08 -15.73
CA HIS A 321 16.19 -19.97 -15.99
C HIS A 321 17.48 -19.19 -16.28
N PRO A 322 18.06 -18.50 -15.27
CA PRO A 322 19.20 -17.62 -15.48
C PRO A 322 20.46 -18.43 -15.76
N GLN A 323 21.22 -18.00 -16.78
CA GLN A 323 22.50 -18.55 -17.17
C GLN A 323 23.62 -17.59 -16.78
N ILE A 324 24.70 -18.12 -16.23
CA ILE A 324 25.84 -17.35 -15.71
C ILE A 324 27.09 -17.72 -16.50
N GLU A 325 27.81 -16.71 -16.98
CA GLU A 325 29.14 -16.89 -17.53
C GLU A 325 30.20 -16.58 -16.46
N VAL A 326 31.14 -17.52 -16.26
CA VAL A 326 32.27 -17.39 -15.34
C VAL A 326 33.55 -17.23 -16.15
N ILE A 327 34.18 -16.07 -16.03
CA ILE A 327 35.45 -15.76 -16.68
C ILE A 327 36.58 -15.90 -15.66
N PHE A 328 37.56 -16.72 -16.01
CA PHE A 328 38.68 -17.05 -15.14
C PHE A 328 39.78 -15.98 -15.15
N GLY A 329 40.59 -15.95 -14.11
CA GLY A 329 41.68 -14.99 -13.95
C GLY A 329 42.87 -15.57 -13.21
N GLY A 330 43.87 -14.74 -12.93
CA GLY A 330 45.08 -15.15 -12.24
C GLY A 330 45.79 -16.35 -12.88
N LYS A 331 46.03 -17.40 -12.15
CA LYS A 331 46.67 -18.61 -12.68
C LYS A 331 45.82 -19.37 -13.68
N ASN A 332 44.54 -19.06 -13.77
CA ASN A 332 43.56 -19.73 -14.63
C ASN A 332 43.08 -18.87 -15.80
N GLU A 333 43.74 -17.76 -16.12
CA GLU A 333 43.31 -16.79 -17.13
C GLU A 333 43.17 -17.39 -18.55
N ASN A 334 43.94 -18.43 -18.85
CA ASN A 334 43.89 -19.14 -20.15
C ASN A 334 42.80 -20.21 -20.22
N ARG A 335 41.97 -20.36 -19.17
CA ARG A 335 40.86 -21.30 -19.16
C ARG A 335 39.67 -20.70 -19.91
N ASP A 336 39.02 -21.49 -20.74
CA ASP A 336 37.80 -21.09 -21.43
C ASP A 336 36.71 -20.71 -20.41
N PRO A 337 35.88 -19.70 -20.71
CA PRO A 337 34.74 -19.33 -19.87
C PRO A 337 33.80 -20.53 -19.64
N GLU A 338 33.25 -20.62 -18.47
CA GLU A 338 32.31 -21.68 -18.08
C GLU A 338 30.89 -21.09 -17.99
N LEU A 339 29.94 -21.80 -18.63
CA LEU A 339 28.52 -21.47 -18.54
C LEU A 339 27.86 -22.33 -17.48
N ILE A 340 27.11 -21.69 -16.58
CA ILE A 340 26.42 -22.34 -15.47
C ILE A 340 24.92 -22.08 -15.59
N ASP A 341 24.10 -23.15 -15.67
CA ASP A 341 22.67 -23.06 -15.39
C ASP A 341 22.47 -22.87 -13.88
N ALA A 342 22.00 -21.68 -13.49
CA ALA A 342 21.88 -21.36 -12.07
C ALA A 342 20.84 -22.21 -11.35
N GLU A 343 19.82 -22.71 -12.04
CA GLU A 343 18.77 -23.53 -11.45
C GLU A 343 19.28 -24.95 -11.11
N GLU A 344 20.07 -25.54 -12.02
CA GLU A 344 20.70 -26.83 -11.78
C GLU A 344 21.87 -26.72 -10.79
N PHE A 345 22.58 -25.59 -10.83
CA PHE A 345 23.77 -25.38 -10.02
C PHE A 345 23.44 -25.18 -8.55
N ILE A 346 22.35 -24.45 -8.22
CA ILE A 346 21.95 -24.17 -6.84
C ILE A 346 20.43 -24.16 -6.67
N ALA A 347 19.92 -24.97 -5.74
CA ALA A 347 18.51 -24.92 -5.35
C ALA A 347 18.17 -23.59 -4.63
N LYS A 348 16.90 -23.16 -4.74
CA LYS A 348 16.36 -22.06 -3.91
C LYS A 348 16.58 -22.35 -2.43
N LYS A 349 17.11 -21.36 -1.70
CA LYS A 349 17.34 -21.41 -0.24
C LYS A 349 16.78 -20.17 0.43
N GLY A 350 16.82 -20.13 1.75
CA GLY A 350 16.42 -18.95 2.53
C GLY A 350 17.32 -17.74 2.23
N LEU A 351 16.77 -16.55 2.42
CA LEU A 351 17.42 -15.27 2.14
C LEU A 351 18.79 -15.12 2.81
N GLN A 352 18.97 -15.66 4.01
CA GLN A 352 20.23 -15.56 4.78
C GLN A 352 21.27 -16.62 4.39
N ALA A 353 20.95 -17.54 3.47
CA ALA A 353 21.91 -18.53 3.02
C ALA A 353 23.05 -17.87 2.23
N LYS A 354 24.29 -18.28 2.50
CA LYS A 354 25.47 -17.74 1.82
C LYS A 354 25.48 -18.01 0.31
N GLY A 355 24.82 -19.08 -0.15
CA GLY A 355 24.88 -19.51 -1.54
C GLY A 355 26.05 -20.47 -1.80
N LYS A 356 26.40 -20.63 -3.09
CA LYS A 356 27.46 -21.55 -3.57
C LYS A 356 28.53 -20.74 -4.28
N LYS A 357 29.79 -21.07 -4.04
CA LYS A 357 30.92 -20.48 -4.77
C LYS A 357 30.82 -20.86 -6.25
N THR A 358 31.00 -19.88 -7.15
CA THR A 358 30.83 -20.08 -8.60
C THR A 358 31.85 -21.04 -9.18
N SER A 359 33.09 -21.04 -8.69
CA SER A 359 34.15 -21.94 -9.11
C SER A 359 35.17 -22.17 -8.00
N GLN A 360 35.89 -23.27 -8.08
CA GLN A 360 37.08 -23.55 -7.24
C GLN A 360 38.36 -22.85 -7.75
N TYR A 361 38.34 -22.39 -8.99
CA TYR A 361 39.43 -21.67 -9.66
C TYR A 361 39.38 -20.17 -9.39
N ASP A 362 40.45 -19.46 -9.74
CA ASP A 362 40.51 -18.01 -9.67
C ASP A 362 39.56 -17.42 -10.72
N VAL A 363 38.57 -16.66 -10.28
CA VAL A 363 37.55 -16.03 -11.13
C VAL A 363 37.83 -14.53 -11.24
N LYS A 364 37.89 -14.01 -12.45
CA LYS A 364 38.05 -12.59 -12.76
C LYS A 364 36.72 -11.84 -12.77
N LYS A 365 35.68 -12.46 -13.36
CA LYS A 365 34.37 -11.86 -13.54
C LYS A 365 33.28 -12.91 -13.60
N VAL A 366 32.10 -12.57 -13.11
CA VAL A 366 30.86 -13.33 -13.35
C VAL A 366 29.78 -12.36 -13.81
N HIS A 367 28.88 -12.79 -14.67
CA HIS A 367 27.72 -12.01 -15.13
C HIS A 367 26.65 -12.93 -15.68
N PHE A 368 25.42 -12.42 -15.77
CA PHE A 368 24.36 -13.16 -16.46
C PHE A 368 24.51 -13.00 -17.97
N VAL A 369 24.19 -14.07 -18.67
CA VAL A 369 24.04 -14.11 -20.13
C VAL A 369 22.58 -14.40 -20.47
N GLU A 370 22.26 -14.53 -21.77
CA GLU A 370 20.90 -14.81 -22.21
C GLU A 370 20.30 -16.02 -21.43
N PRO A 371 19.10 -15.85 -20.84
CA PRO A 371 18.47 -16.92 -20.07
C PRO A 371 18.21 -18.17 -20.91
N LEU A 372 18.29 -19.35 -20.30
CA LEU A 372 17.96 -20.60 -20.95
C LEU A 372 16.44 -20.68 -21.23
N HIS A 373 16.08 -20.83 -22.49
CA HIS A 373 14.71 -21.15 -22.86
C HIS A 373 14.42 -22.64 -22.66
N LYS A 374 13.41 -22.94 -21.85
CA LYS A 374 12.95 -24.32 -21.62
C LYS A 374 11.55 -24.51 -22.23
N PRO A 375 11.22 -25.74 -22.73
CA PRO A 375 9.92 -25.99 -23.36
C PRO A 375 8.72 -25.71 -22.44
N GLU A 376 8.90 -25.75 -21.14
CA GLU A 376 7.87 -25.42 -20.13
C GLU A 376 7.45 -23.95 -20.14
N ASP A 377 8.28 -23.08 -20.73
CA ASP A 377 7.97 -21.64 -20.85
C ASP A 377 6.96 -21.34 -21.95
N ASP A 378 6.73 -22.31 -22.87
CA ASP A 378 5.77 -22.20 -23.97
C ASP A 378 4.34 -22.62 -23.57
N ILE A 379 4.15 -23.15 -22.36
CA ILE A 379 2.83 -23.51 -21.82
C ILE A 379 2.15 -22.22 -21.37
N LEU A 380 1.24 -21.70 -22.21
CA LEU A 380 0.35 -20.61 -21.81
C LEU A 380 -0.46 -21.07 -20.61
N PRO A 381 -0.68 -20.21 -19.58
CA PRO A 381 -1.57 -20.56 -18.50
C PRO A 381 -2.95 -20.84 -19.09
N GLU A 382 -3.53 -21.98 -18.73
CA GLU A 382 -4.92 -22.31 -19.08
C GLU A 382 -5.84 -21.21 -18.49
N GLU A 383 -6.67 -20.61 -19.36
CA GLU A 383 -7.61 -19.54 -19.03
C GLU A 383 -8.67 -19.97 -17.99
#